data_92076e2b0da851ba53f9e953da5a1e26
#
_entry.id   92076e2b0da851ba53f9e953da5a1e26
#
_cell.length_a   1.000
_cell.length_b   1.000
_cell.length_c   1.000
_cell.angle_alpha   90.00
_cell.angle_beta   90.00
_cell.angle_gamma   90.00
#
_symmetry.space_group_name_H-M   'P 1'
#
loop_
_entity.id
_entity.type
_entity.pdbx_description
1 polymer ?
#
loop_
_entity_poly.entity_id
_entity_poly.type
_entity_poly.pdbx_seq_one_letter_code
_entity_poly.pdbx_strand_id
1 'polypeptide(L)'
;PKNKNELLNLTDTEQNTILDTTYAGGLSIDVARDLQINLRTFYKYLEQNPKFKSEYDKAQEIGIRTLVEKMLKIFDTDPSNIEPNELLFIREKKDWLKWLAPRISSLFQEKQKIDVKTDSNIKISWSSNDEDLIDVTENIIDIPPVIKD
;
A
#
# COMPACT_ATOMS: atom_id res chain seq x y z
N PRO A 1 -28.88 4.52 -16.32
CA PRO A 1 -28.47 4.14 -14.97
C PRO A 1 -28.75 2.67 -14.75
N LYS A 2 -27.67 1.86 -14.68
CA LYS A 2 -27.79 0.44 -14.37
C LYS A 2 -28.44 0.29 -13.00
N ASN A 3 -29.41 -0.60 -12.88
CA ASN A 3 -30.20 -0.83 -11.68
C ASN A 3 -29.30 -1.05 -10.45
N LYS A 4 -29.62 -0.40 -9.34
CA LYS A 4 -28.85 -0.39 -8.08
C LYS A 4 -28.63 -1.76 -7.42
N ASN A 5 -29.24 -2.84 -7.92
CA ASN A 5 -29.22 -4.19 -7.34
C ASN A 5 -28.78 -5.30 -8.33
N GLU A 6 -28.40 -4.99 -9.56
CA GLU A 6 -27.80 -5.99 -10.42
C GLU A 6 -26.37 -6.25 -9.97
N LEU A 7 -26.06 -7.52 -9.73
CA LEU A 7 -24.70 -7.99 -9.58
C LEU A 7 -23.90 -7.52 -10.80
N LEU A 8 -22.84 -6.77 -10.56
CA LEU A 8 -21.99 -6.29 -11.63
C LEU A 8 -21.38 -7.51 -12.34
N ASN A 9 -21.69 -7.71 -13.61
CA ASN A 9 -21.06 -8.71 -14.47
C ASN A 9 -20.20 -7.97 -15.48
N LEU A 10 -18.89 -8.08 -15.31
CA LEU A 10 -17.93 -7.56 -16.27
C LEU A 10 -17.57 -8.65 -17.28
N THR A 11 -17.57 -8.28 -18.54
CA THR A 11 -17.03 -9.12 -19.62
C THR A 11 -15.51 -9.18 -19.53
N ASP A 12 -14.90 -10.18 -20.13
CA ASP A 12 -13.44 -10.33 -20.18
C ASP A 12 -12.77 -9.10 -20.81
N THR A 13 -13.41 -8.48 -21.80
CA THR A 13 -12.91 -7.25 -22.42
C THR A 13 -12.91 -6.06 -21.44
N GLU A 14 -13.99 -5.89 -20.65
CA GLU A 14 -14.07 -4.86 -19.61
C GLU A 14 -13.05 -5.10 -18.49
N GLN A 15 -12.88 -6.36 -18.06
CA GLN A 15 -11.86 -6.74 -17.09
C GLN A 15 -10.45 -6.38 -17.58
N ASN A 16 -10.11 -6.73 -18.82
CA ASN A 16 -8.81 -6.40 -19.41
C ASN A 16 -8.62 -4.88 -19.49
N THR A 17 -9.62 -4.11 -19.90
CA THR A 17 -9.56 -2.65 -19.94
C THR A 17 -9.30 -2.06 -18.56
N ILE A 18 -9.94 -2.58 -17.52
CA ILE A 18 -9.72 -2.18 -16.12
C ILE A 18 -8.27 -2.46 -15.72
N LEU A 19 -7.76 -3.66 -16.02
CA LEU A 19 -6.38 -4.02 -15.70
C LEU A 19 -5.39 -3.12 -16.42
N ASP A 20 -5.56 -2.87 -17.71
CA ASP A 20 -4.69 -1.98 -18.51
C ASP A 20 -4.67 -0.56 -17.95
N THR A 21 -5.84 -0.01 -17.60
CA THR A 21 -5.95 1.30 -16.96
C THR A 21 -5.21 1.33 -15.63
N THR A 22 -5.36 0.28 -14.84
CA THR A 22 -4.72 0.16 -13.51
C THR A 22 -3.20 0.00 -13.64
N TYR A 23 -2.71 -0.80 -14.58
CA TYR A 23 -1.28 -0.92 -14.92
C TYR A 23 -0.66 0.42 -15.34
N ALA A 24 -1.44 1.26 -16.03
CA ALA A 24 -1.02 2.61 -16.41
C ALA A 24 -0.99 3.60 -15.23
N GLY A 25 -1.40 3.19 -14.04
CA GLY A 25 -1.46 4.01 -12.83
C GLY A 25 -2.83 4.65 -12.60
N GLY A 26 -3.89 4.15 -13.25
CA GLY A 26 -5.26 4.58 -13.00
C GLY A 26 -5.74 4.17 -11.60
N LEU A 27 -6.60 5.00 -11.00
CA LEU A 27 -7.15 4.79 -9.67
C LEU A 27 -8.47 4.03 -9.72
N SER A 28 -8.82 3.33 -8.64
CA SER A 28 -10.11 2.63 -8.52
C SER A 28 -11.32 3.56 -8.74
N ILE A 29 -11.18 4.83 -8.37
CA ILE A 29 -12.23 5.83 -8.61
C ILE A 29 -12.43 6.15 -10.09
N ASP A 30 -11.34 6.13 -10.87
CA ASP A 30 -11.42 6.34 -12.32
C ASP A 30 -12.10 5.13 -12.98
N VAL A 31 -11.72 3.93 -12.59
CA VAL A 31 -12.37 2.69 -13.02
C VAL A 31 -13.88 2.71 -12.73
N ALA A 32 -14.26 3.07 -11.51
CA ALA A 32 -15.68 3.14 -11.13
C ALA A 32 -16.45 4.19 -11.93
N ARG A 33 -15.83 5.35 -12.22
CA ARG A 33 -16.39 6.40 -13.06
C ARG A 33 -16.57 5.93 -14.50
N ASP A 34 -15.58 5.28 -15.08
CA ASP A 34 -15.62 4.81 -16.47
C ASP A 34 -16.68 3.72 -16.66
N LEU A 35 -16.86 2.86 -15.65
CA LEU A 35 -17.93 1.87 -15.60
C LEU A 35 -19.30 2.46 -15.22
N GLN A 36 -19.39 3.74 -14.89
CA GLN A 36 -20.61 4.41 -14.41
C GLN A 36 -21.25 3.72 -13.19
N ILE A 37 -20.44 3.19 -12.31
CA ILE A 37 -20.86 2.53 -11.06
C ILE A 37 -20.33 3.26 -9.83
N ASN A 38 -20.90 2.93 -8.67
CA ASN A 38 -20.36 3.40 -7.41
C ASN A 38 -19.08 2.62 -7.06
N LEU A 39 -18.10 3.30 -6.50
CA LEU A 39 -16.84 2.71 -6.04
C LEU A 39 -17.08 1.51 -5.09
N ARG A 40 -18.08 1.61 -4.20
CA ARG A 40 -18.49 0.51 -3.32
C ARG A 40 -18.95 -0.72 -4.11
N THR A 41 -19.66 -0.53 -5.22
CA THR A 41 -20.13 -1.61 -6.10
C THR A 41 -18.93 -2.30 -6.75
N PHE A 42 -17.93 -1.54 -7.17
CA PHE A 42 -16.70 -2.08 -7.72
C PHE A 42 -15.94 -2.93 -6.71
N TYR A 43 -15.73 -2.44 -5.48
CA TYR A 43 -15.07 -3.24 -4.43
C TYR A 43 -15.85 -4.50 -4.06
N LYS A 44 -17.18 -4.43 -4.00
CA LYS A 44 -18.02 -5.60 -3.79
C LYS A 44 -17.84 -6.64 -4.91
N TYR A 45 -17.70 -6.19 -6.15
CA TYR A 45 -17.40 -7.07 -7.28
C TYR A 45 -16.04 -7.77 -7.12
N LEU A 46 -15.00 -7.04 -6.71
CA LEU A 46 -13.68 -7.63 -6.43
C LEU A 46 -13.75 -8.70 -5.32
N GLU A 47 -14.51 -8.45 -4.25
CA GLU A 47 -14.70 -9.43 -3.17
C GLU A 47 -15.40 -10.71 -3.66
N GLN A 48 -16.33 -10.60 -4.59
CA GLN A 48 -17.07 -11.73 -5.17
C GLN A 48 -16.26 -12.48 -6.23
N ASN A 49 -15.22 -11.90 -6.79
CA ASN A 49 -14.38 -12.45 -7.85
C ASN A 49 -12.91 -12.51 -7.42
N PRO A 50 -12.50 -13.46 -6.56
CA PRO A 50 -11.17 -13.50 -5.96
C PRO A 50 -10.04 -13.66 -7.00
N LYS A 51 -10.31 -14.33 -8.13
CA LYS A 51 -9.34 -14.45 -9.22
C LYS A 51 -9.04 -13.07 -9.84
N PHE A 52 -10.08 -12.36 -10.25
CA PHE A 52 -9.93 -11.01 -10.82
C PHE A 52 -9.35 -10.03 -9.79
N LYS A 53 -9.76 -10.15 -8.52
CA LYS A 53 -9.18 -9.35 -7.43
C LYS A 53 -7.68 -9.52 -7.34
N SER A 54 -7.18 -10.76 -7.39
CA SER A 54 -5.73 -11.02 -7.35
C SER A 54 -4.98 -10.40 -8.54
N GLU A 55 -5.57 -10.42 -9.73
CA GLU A 55 -5.00 -9.78 -10.92
C GLU A 55 -5.03 -8.24 -10.79
N TYR A 56 -6.12 -7.71 -10.25
CA TYR A 56 -6.28 -6.29 -10.00
C TYR A 56 -5.29 -5.76 -8.95
N ASP A 57 -5.09 -6.49 -7.84
CA ASP A 57 -4.13 -6.12 -6.79
C ASP A 57 -2.69 -6.07 -7.37
N LYS A 58 -2.31 -7.02 -8.22
CA LYS A 58 -1.03 -7.00 -8.95
C LYS A 58 -0.94 -5.81 -9.91
N ALA A 59 -2.02 -5.52 -10.63
CA ALA A 59 -2.06 -4.38 -11.54
C ALA A 59 -1.91 -3.06 -10.78
N GLN A 60 -2.50 -2.93 -9.58
CA GLN A 60 -2.30 -1.76 -8.72
C GLN A 60 -0.84 -1.62 -8.26
N GLU A 61 -0.19 -2.71 -7.87
CA GLU A 61 1.21 -2.69 -7.46
C GLU A 61 2.12 -2.19 -8.60
N ILE A 62 1.93 -2.70 -9.81
CA ILE A 62 2.67 -2.27 -10.99
C ILE A 62 2.29 -0.83 -11.38
N GLY A 63 1.01 -0.46 -11.28
CA GLY A 63 0.52 0.88 -11.56
C GLY A 63 1.16 1.95 -10.69
N ILE A 64 1.38 1.67 -9.41
CA ILE A 64 2.11 2.57 -8.51
C ILE A 64 3.56 2.74 -8.98
N ARG A 65 4.23 1.67 -9.39
CA ARG A 65 5.57 1.75 -9.98
C ARG A 65 5.55 2.63 -11.23
N THR A 66 4.58 2.45 -12.11
CA THR A 66 4.40 3.27 -13.30
C THR A 66 4.23 4.76 -12.96
N LEU A 67 3.49 5.09 -11.90
CA LEU A 67 3.34 6.47 -11.42
C LEU A 67 4.66 7.05 -10.91
N VAL A 68 5.44 6.27 -10.16
CA VAL A 68 6.78 6.68 -9.69
C VAL A 68 7.70 6.93 -10.89
N GLU A 69 7.72 6.05 -11.89
CA GLU A 69 8.54 6.20 -13.08
C GLU A 69 8.13 7.44 -13.91
N LYS A 70 6.82 7.72 -14.02
CA LYS A 70 6.32 8.95 -14.64
C LYS A 70 6.77 10.19 -13.89
N MET A 71 6.82 10.16 -12.56
CA MET A 71 7.34 11.27 -11.76
C MET A 71 8.85 11.46 -11.94
N LEU A 72 9.62 10.38 -12.06
CA LEU A 72 11.06 10.47 -12.34
C LEU A 72 11.35 11.14 -13.68
N LYS A 73 10.54 10.88 -14.70
CA LYS A 73 10.69 11.55 -16.02
C LYS A 73 10.54 13.07 -15.96
N ILE A 74 9.87 13.62 -14.96
CA ILE A 74 9.74 15.07 -14.80
C ILE A 74 11.11 15.69 -14.47
N PHE A 75 12.00 14.95 -13.81
CA PHE A 75 13.36 15.43 -13.51
C PHE A 75 14.26 15.53 -14.78
N ASP A 76 13.86 14.86 -15.88
CA ASP A 76 14.55 14.99 -17.16
C ASP A 76 14.15 16.28 -17.91
N THR A 77 13.12 16.97 -17.42
CA THR A 77 12.65 18.24 -18.02
C THR A 77 13.52 19.38 -17.51
N ASP A 78 13.92 20.29 -18.42
CA ASP A 78 14.63 21.50 -18.03
C ASP A 78 13.77 22.36 -17.09
N PRO A 79 14.25 22.65 -15.86
CA PRO A 79 13.47 23.40 -14.88
C PRO A 79 13.06 24.81 -15.34
N SER A 80 13.79 25.38 -16.30
CA SER A 80 13.48 26.70 -16.87
C SER A 80 12.19 26.72 -17.68
N ASN A 81 11.73 25.55 -18.12
CA ASN A 81 10.50 25.38 -18.90
C ASN A 81 9.27 25.07 -18.04
N ILE A 82 9.43 25.01 -16.71
CA ILE A 82 8.34 24.67 -15.77
C ILE A 82 7.86 25.97 -15.10
N GLU A 83 6.56 26.26 -15.23
CA GLU A 83 5.95 27.37 -14.55
C GLU A 83 6.00 27.19 -13.00
N PRO A 84 6.19 28.26 -12.20
CA PRO A 84 6.32 28.18 -10.75
C PRO A 84 5.15 27.44 -10.06
N ASN A 85 3.93 27.65 -10.51
CA ASN A 85 2.74 26.98 -9.98
C ASN A 85 2.73 25.49 -10.33
N GLU A 86 3.19 25.12 -11.51
CA GLU A 86 3.33 23.73 -11.92
C GLU A 86 4.41 23.02 -11.10
N LEU A 87 5.52 23.72 -10.81
CA LEU A 87 6.58 23.18 -9.96
C LEU A 87 6.09 22.89 -8.52
N LEU A 88 5.25 23.76 -7.95
CA LEU A 88 4.63 23.51 -6.66
C LEU A 88 3.73 22.26 -6.70
N PHE A 89 2.89 22.14 -7.72
CA PHE A 89 2.01 20.97 -7.90
C PHE A 89 2.80 19.67 -8.08
N ILE A 90 3.88 19.69 -8.85
CA ILE A 90 4.80 18.54 -9.00
C ILE A 90 5.39 18.14 -7.65
N ARG A 91 5.80 19.12 -6.82
CA ARG A 91 6.35 18.89 -5.49
C ARG A 91 5.33 18.19 -4.58
N GLU A 92 4.11 18.71 -4.50
CA GLU A 92 3.02 18.11 -3.72
C GLU A 92 2.71 16.69 -4.20
N LYS A 93 2.61 16.48 -5.51
CA LYS A 93 2.36 15.16 -6.09
C LYS A 93 3.47 14.16 -5.77
N LYS A 94 4.73 14.59 -5.82
CA LYS A 94 5.88 13.78 -5.42
C LYS A 94 5.80 13.37 -3.94
N ASP A 95 5.47 14.30 -3.05
CA ASP A 95 5.38 14.02 -1.62
C ASP A 95 4.21 13.07 -1.31
N TRP A 96 3.09 13.22 -1.99
CA TRP A 96 1.99 12.27 -1.96
C TRP A 96 2.40 10.87 -2.43
N LEU A 97 3.11 10.75 -3.54
CA LEU A 97 3.60 9.47 -4.05
C LEU A 97 4.60 8.82 -3.09
N LYS A 98 5.51 9.60 -2.52
CA LYS A 98 6.47 9.12 -1.51
C LYS A 98 5.76 8.52 -0.29
N TRP A 99 4.64 9.12 0.13
CA TRP A 99 3.83 8.61 1.23
C TRP A 99 3.00 7.37 0.83
N LEU A 100 2.43 7.36 -0.37
CA LEU A 100 1.48 6.35 -0.85
C LEU A 100 2.16 5.06 -1.32
N ALA A 101 3.26 5.17 -2.08
CA ALA A 101 3.91 4.06 -2.74
C ALA A 101 4.26 2.89 -1.77
N PRO A 102 4.91 3.11 -0.61
CA PRO A 102 5.23 2.03 0.31
C PRO A 102 4.01 1.40 1.00
N ARG A 103 2.85 2.07 0.96
CA ARG A 103 1.60 1.54 1.53
C ARG A 103 0.84 0.62 0.58
N ILE A 104 1.02 0.81 -0.71
CA ILE A 104 0.31 0.03 -1.74
C ILE A 104 1.21 -1.05 -2.32
N SER A 105 2.50 -0.77 -2.51
CA SER A 105 3.42 -1.69 -3.14
C SER A 105 4.53 -2.12 -2.19
N SER A 106 4.69 -3.43 -2.06
CA SER A 106 5.78 -4.04 -1.29
C SER A 106 7.17 -3.71 -1.83
N LEU A 107 7.26 -3.31 -3.12
CA LEU A 107 8.52 -2.92 -3.77
C LEU A 107 9.14 -1.66 -3.16
N PHE A 108 8.32 -0.77 -2.60
CA PHE A 108 8.75 0.51 -2.02
C PHE A 108 8.76 0.49 -0.48
N GLN A 109 8.47 -0.65 0.13
CA GLN A 109 8.55 -0.79 1.59
C GLN A 109 10.01 -0.80 2.03
N GLU A 110 10.34 0.06 2.97
CA GLU A 110 11.62 -0.02 3.68
C GLU A 110 11.63 -1.33 4.48
N LYS A 111 12.56 -2.21 4.15
CA LYS A 111 12.80 -3.42 4.94
C LYS A 111 13.44 -2.98 6.26
N GLN A 112 12.63 -2.72 7.26
CA GLN A 112 13.13 -2.62 8.62
C GLN A 112 13.65 -4.01 9.00
N LYS A 113 14.97 -4.19 9.03
CA LYS A 113 15.57 -5.31 9.71
C LYS A 113 15.41 -5.06 11.20
N ILE A 114 14.32 -5.53 11.76
CA ILE A 114 14.22 -5.68 13.20
C ILE A 114 14.98 -6.98 13.49
N ASP A 115 16.26 -6.87 13.79
CA ASP A 115 17.01 -7.96 14.41
C ASP A 115 16.50 -8.10 15.85
N VAL A 116 15.36 -8.73 16.01
CA VAL A 116 14.90 -9.18 17.33
C VAL A 116 15.77 -10.38 17.68
N LYS A 117 16.89 -10.14 18.36
CA LYS A 117 17.57 -11.19 19.10
C LYS A 117 16.69 -11.57 20.28
N THR A 118 15.75 -12.47 20.02
CA THR A 118 14.92 -13.02 21.09
C THR A 118 15.68 -14.19 21.73
N ASP A 119 16.64 -13.89 22.58
CA ASP A 119 17.16 -14.83 23.58
C ASP A 119 16.28 -14.72 24.84
N SER A 120 14.99 -14.90 24.71
CA SER A 120 14.10 -15.00 25.83
C SER A 120 13.73 -16.46 26.09
N ASN A 121 14.57 -17.16 26.84
CA ASN A 121 14.14 -18.36 27.55
C ASN A 121 13.22 -17.95 28.71
N ILE A 122 11.97 -17.65 28.43
CA ILE A 122 10.97 -17.45 29.48
C ILE A 122 10.60 -18.84 29.98
N LYS A 123 11.20 -19.27 31.11
CA LYS A 123 10.72 -20.40 31.88
C LYS A 123 9.61 -19.92 32.82
N ILE A 124 8.37 -20.14 32.43
CA ILE A 124 7.23 -19.94 33.32
C ILE A 124 7.06 -21.27 34.09
N SER A 125 7.47 -21.30 35.37
CA SER A 125 7.14 -22.41 36.27
C SER A 125 6.04 -21.95 37.21
N TRP A 126 4.91 -22.65 37.22
CA TRP A 126 3.84 -22.46 38.21
C TRP A 126 4.18 -23.32 39.41
N SER A 127 4.80 -22.72 40.42
CA SER A 127 4.97 -23.37 41.73
C SER A 127 3.80 -22.98 42.61
N SER A 128 3.17 -23.94 43.22
CA SER A 128 2.05 -23.74 44.15
C SER A 128 2.50 -23.39 45.58
N ASN A 129 3.77 -23.09 45.80
CA ASN A 129 4.30 -22.69 47.10
C ASN A 129 4.79 -21.26 47.07
N ASP A 130 4.29 -20.43 47.96
CA ASP A 130 4.48 -18.98 48.11
C ASP A 130 5.90 -18.52 48.50
N GLU A 131 6.93 -19.34 48.33
CA GLU A 131 8.31 -19.00 48.79
C GLU A 131 9.31 -18.68 47.67
N ASP A 132 8.97 -18.84 46.37
CA ASP A 132 9.87 -18.52 45.29
C ASP A 132 9.40 -17.25 44.55
N LEU A 133 9.68 -16.10 45.13
CA LEU A 133 9.62 -14.83 44.38
C LEU A 133 10.73 -14.83 43.31
N ILE A 134 10.33 -15.05 42.08
CA ILE A 134 11.25 -14.93 40.95
C ILE A 134 11.58 -13.45 40.76
N ASP A 135 12.85 -13.10 40.97
CA ASP A 135 13.36 -11.76 40.67
C ASP A 135 13.36 -11.55 39.15
N VAL A 136 12.39 -10.78 38.65
CA VAL A 136 12.24 -10.43 37.22
C VAL A 136 13.14 -9.29 36.80
N THR A 137 14.08 -8.84 37.60
CA THR A 137 14.89 -7.63 37.32
C THR A 137 16.07 -7.87 36.38
N GLU A 138 16.39 -9.11 35.97
CA GLU A 138 17.56 -9.40 35.14
C GLU A 138 17.34 -9.37 33.63
N ASN A 139 16.14 -9.14 33.14
CA ASN A 139 15.88 -9.08 31.68
C ASN A 139 15.19 -7.78 31.27
N ILE A 140 15.79 -6.65 31.60
CA ILE A 140 15.45 -5.37 30.97
C ILE A 140 16.05 -5.41 29.55
N ILE A 141 15.19 -5.53 28.56
CA ILE A 141 15.57 -5.34 27.17
C ILE A 141 16.02 -3.89 27.00
N ASP A 142 17.29 -3.67 26.87
CA ASP A 142 17.84 -2.37 26.48
C ASP A 142 17.38 -2.07 25.04
N ILE A 143 16.29 -1.34 24.92
CA ILE A 143 15.84 -0.81 23.63
C ILE A 143 16.71 0.40 23.32
N PRO A 144 17.59 0.36 22.30
CA PRO A 144 18.41 1.51 21.97
C PRO A 144 17.50 2.70 21.58
N PRO A 145 17.88 3.92 21.96
CA PRO A 145 17.07 5.10 21.66
C PRO A 145 16.90 5.26 20.15
N VAL A 146 15.65 5.49 19.73
CA VAL A 146 15.33 5.86 18.35
C VAL A 146 16.04 7.18 18.05
N ILE A 147 17.06 7.13 17.21
CA ILE A 147 17.72 8.34 16.70
C ILE A 147 16.68 9.02 15.80
N LYS A 148 16.20 10.18 16.24
CA LYS A 148 15.44 11.10 15.43
C LYS A 148 16.44 11.99 14.70
N ASP A 149 16.54 11.79 13.38
CA ASP A 149 17.03 12.79 12.44
C ASP A 149 15.88 13.35 11.63
#